data_382389069acb0ef719d37e4accadb197
#
_entry.id   382389069acb0ef719d37e4accadb197
#
_cell.length_a   1.000
_cell.length_b   1.000
_cell.length_c   1.000
_cell.angle_alpha   90.00
_cell.angle_beta   90.00
_cell.angle_gamma   90.00
#
_symmetry.space_group_name_H-M   'P 1'
#
loop_
_entity.id
_entity.type
_entity.pdbx_description
1 polymer ?
#
loop_
_entity_poly.entity_id
_entity_poly.type
_entity_poly.pdbx_seq_one_letter_code
_entity_poly.pdbx_strand_id
1 'polypeptide(L)'
;MNLDPARTVFVILSFEGPDVYSRAGGLGVRVTGLSRALALMGYTTYLFFCGDPQLPGEEDLEGGKLRLRRWCQWISAQHRGGVYDGEEGKIRDWNYSLPTSLVDSVIVPAIAEDRYVIVLGEEWHTSWSMRLISDSLYYRGIRDRVVMLWNANNTFGFNRIEWAPLNLASTVTTVSRYMKFRMWEWGQNPIVIPNGIPRESIGNADPQAVAELRSTAGAEHFWFKIGRFDPDKRWLMAVAAAAELKRRGRSVKLLMRGGREPHGNEVIGLATNAGLAVRNVAAPPDAARLASVLRESAEADVINVTSFIEESLVRVIYASADAVLANSGHEPFGLVGLEVMAAGGIAVTGSTGEDYAEAYRNALVLETDDPLEIVTELSVLKEKPGVAEHLRKRGRITARDYVWEKVIDQLILRVDFAAEKQAVKPPQSGPARRRISQTRTLRSLT
;
A
#
# COMPACT_ATOMS: atom_id res chain seq x y z
N MET A 1 -19.80 -13.97 -8.45
CA MET A 1 -20.51 -14.58 -7.27
C MET A 1 -20.73 -13.45 -6.26
N ASN A 2 -21.86 -13.44 -5.59
CA ASN A 2 -22.02 -12.56 -4.44
C ASN A 2 -21.64 -13.39 -3.21
N LEU A 3 -20.43 -13.20 -2.67
CA LEU A 3 -20.00 -13.94 -1.49
C LEU A 3 -20.83 -13.46 -0.29
N ASP A 4 -21.47 -14.40 0.41
CA ASP A 4 -22.20 -14.10 1.64
C ASP A 4 -21.17 -13.85 2.77
N PRO A 5 -21.10 -12.63 3.35
CA PRO A 5 -20.15 -12.32 4.41
C PRO A 5 -20.31 -13.22 5.65
N ALA A 6 -21.55 -13.64 5.96
CA ALA A 6 -21.80 -14.50 7.11
C ALA A 6 -21.23 -15.92 6.93
N ARG A 7 -21.08 -16.35 5.69
CA ARG A 7 -20.65 -17.72 5.31
C ARG A 7 -19.27 -17.77 4.68
N THR A 8 -18.52 -16.68 4.68
CA THR A 8 -17.19 -16.61 4.07
C THR A 8 -16.14 -16.30 5.12
N VAL A 9 -15.01 -16.99 5.04
CA VAL A 9 -13.81 -16.78 5.85
C VAL A 9 -12.67 -16.40 4.95
N PHE A 10 -12.04 -15.27 5.23
CA PHE A 10 -10.77 -14.89 4.66
C PHE A 10 -9.63 -15.21 5.63
N VAL A 11 -8.56 -15.77 5.12
CA VAL A 11 -7.31 -16.03 5.83
C VAL A 11 -6.20 -15.33 5.08
N ILE A 12 -5.55 -14.37 5.71
CA ILE A 12 -4.44 -13.62 5.14
C ILE A 12 -3.16 -14.07 5.84
N LEU A 13 -2.17 -14.46 5.06
CA LEU A 13 -0.84 -14.84 5.51
C LEU A 13 0.14 -13.77 5.07
N SER A 14 0.82 -13.14 6.01
CA SER A 14 1.81 -12.09 5.73
C SER A 14 2.94 -12.12 6.75
N PHE A 15 4.12 -11.76 6.32
CA PHE A 15 5.23 -11.59 7.27
C PHE A 15 5.08 -10.29 8.05
N GLU A 16 4.69 -9.19 7.38
CA GLU A 16 4.34 -7.92 8.01
C GLU A 16 2.89 -7.92 8.53
N GLY A 17 2.59 -7.03 9.48
CA GLY A 17 1.28 -6.89 10.09
C GLY A 17 1.04 -5.49 10.70
N PRO A 18 -0.03 -5.34 11.49
CA PRO A 18 -0.42 -4.05 12.07
C PRO A 18 0.46 -3.56 13.21
N ASP A 19 1.16 -4.46 13.92
CA ASP A 19 2.00 -4.11 15.06
C ASP A 19 3.14 -3.17 14.64
N VAL A 20 3.58 -2.28 15.52
CA VAL A 20 4.74 -1.41 15.27
C VAL A 20 5.99 -2.23 14.95
N TYR A 21 6.18 -3.34 15.65
CA TYR A 21 7.26 -4.30 15.40
C TYR A 21 7.21 -4.92 14.01
N SER A 22 6.01 -5.20 13.51
CA SER A 22 5.75 -5.96 12.27
C SER A 22 5.64 -5.07 11.04
N ARG A 23 5.57 -3.74 11.21
CA ARG A 23 5.38 -2.79 10.12
C ARG A 23 6.71 -2.25 9.62
N ALA A 24 7.20 -2.77 8.50
CA ALA A 24 8.42 -2.29 7.87
C ALA A 24 8.17 -1.45 6.61
N GLY A 25 7.05 -1.66 5.92
CA GLY A 25 6.79 -0.98 4.65
C GLY A 25 5.32 -1.00 4.20
N GLY A 26 5.13 -0.90 2.89
CA GLY A 26 3.81 -0.88 2.26
C GLY A 26 3.03 -2.18 2.42
N LEU A 27 3.71 -3.31 2.63
CA LEU A 27 3.05 -4.60 2.86
C LEU A 27 2.24 -4.58 4.16
N GLY A 28 2.82 -4.12 5.27
CA GLY A 28 2.11 -4.00 6.55
C GLY A 28 0.89 -3.08 6.45
N VAL A 29 1.01 -1.97 5.73
CA VAL A 29 -0.12 -1.04 5.46
C VAL A 29 -1.21 -1.75 4.66
N ARG A 30 -0.84 -2.46 3.58
CA ARG A 30 -1.76 -3.20 2.73
C ARG A 30 -2.55 -4.24 3.53
N VAL A 31 -1.87 -5.16 4.22
CA VAL A 31 -2.55 -6.27 4.90
C VAL A 31 -3.41 -5.81 6.06
N THR A 32 -2.98 -4.75 6.75
CA THR A 32 -3.77 -4.10 7.81
C THR A 32 -5.05 -3.49 7.23
N GLY A 33 -4.94 -2.71 6.16
CA GLY A 33 -6.09 -2.09 5.51
C GLY A 33 -7.05 -3.11 4.90
N LEU A 34 -6.54 -4.11 4.17
CA LEU A 34 -7.34 -5.16 3.55
C LEU A 34 -8.10 -5.99 4.60
N SER A 35 -7.39 -6.48 5.63
CA SER A 35 -8.00 -7.34 6.66
C SER A 35 -9.09 -6.60 7.45
N ARG A 36 -8.84 -5.34 7.80
CA ARG A 36 -9.82 -4.49 8.49
C ARG A 36 -11.03 -4.22 7.61
N ALA A 37 -10.83 -3.86 6.35
CA ALA A 37 -11.94 -3.57 5.44
C ALA A 37 -12.81 -4.81 5.19
N LEU A 38 -12.22 -5.99 4.99
CA LEU A 38 -12.96 -7.25 4.90
C LEU A 38 -13.82 -7.50 6.14
N ALA A 39 -13.25 -7.28 7.33
CA ALA A 39 -13.97 -7.44 8.59
C ALA A 39 -15.13 -6.43 8.74
N LEU A 40 -14.91 -5.16 8.39
CA LEU A 40 -15.94 -4.12 8.39
C LEU A 40 -17.07 -4.40 7.38
N MET A 41 -16.75 -5.08 6.26
CA MET A 41 -17.76 -5.59 5.31
C MET A 41 -18.49 -6.85 5.82
N GLY A 42 -18.19 -7.33 7.02
CA GLY A 42 -18.86 -8.44 7.70
C GLY A 42 -18.22 -9.80 7.51
N TYR A 43 -17.13 -9.91 6.75
CA TYR A 43 -16.39 -11.17 6.57
C TYR A 43 -15.61 -11.54 7.83
N THR A 44 -15.66 -12.81 8.24
CA THR A 44 -14.71 -13.31 9.24
C THR A 44 -13.32 -13.38 8.61
N THR A 45 -12.38 -12.61 9.15
CA THR A 45 -11.06 -12.41 8.56
C THR A 45 -9.98 -12.74 9.59
N TYR A 46 -9.11 -13.69 9.26
CA TYR A 46 -7.91 -13.98 10.03
C TYR A 46 -6.71 -13.32 9.35
N LEU A 47 -5.88 -12.67 10.14
CA LEU A 47 -4.57 -12.17 9.71
C LEU A 47 -3.48 -12.84 10.56
N PHE A 48 -2.71 -13.72 9.93
CA PHE A 48 -1.52 -14.34 10.51
C PHE A 48 -0.29 -13.54 10.09
N PHE A 49 0.55 -13.16 11.05
CA PHE A 49 1.75 -12.35 10.79
C PHE A 49 2.82 -12.56 11.86
N CYS A 50 4.07 -12.19 11.57
CA CYS A 50 5.15 -12.20 12.56
C CYS A 50 4.93 -11.09 13.58
N GLY A 51 4.43 -11.45 14.77
CA GLY A 51 3.91 -10.51 15.74
C GLY A 51 4.96 -9.92 16.69
N ASP A 52 4.55 -8.81 17.32
CA ASP A 52 5.27 -8.22 18.45
C ASP A 52 5.29 -9.19 19.64
N PRO A 53 6.49 -9.53 20.17
CA PRO A 53 6.60 -10.46 21.29
C PRO A 53 6.00 -9.93 22.60
N GLN A 54 5.71 -8.64 22.71
CA GLN A 54 5.15 -8.01 23.91
C GLN A 54 3.61 -7.98 23.91
N LEU A 55 2.97 -8.27 22.76
CA LEU A 55 1.53 -8.27 22.60
C LEU A 55 0.94 -9.68 22.75
N PRO A 56 -0.36 -9.84 23.08
CA PRO A 56 -1.02 -11.14 23.10
C PRO A 56 -0.89 -11.86 21.75
N GLY A 57 -0.70 -13.18 21.77
CA GLY A 57 -0.60 -14.00 20.55
C GLY A 57 -1.85 -13.94 19.67
N GLU A 58 -3.00 -13.73 20.30
CA GLU A 58 -4.30 -13.62 19.65
C GLU A 58 -5.01 -12.35 20.11
N GLU A 59 -5.69 -11.70 19.17
CA GLU A 59 -6.50 -10.52 19.43
C GLU A 59 -7.66 -10.48 18.45
N ASP A 60 -8.86 -10.24 18.96
CA ASP A 60 -10.06 -10.14 18.15
C ASP A 60 -10.58 -8.69 18.16
N LEU A 61 -10.69 -8.12 16.97
CA LEU A 61 -11.07 -6.73 16.68
C LEU A 61 -12.36 -6.69 15.85
N GLU A 62 -12.90 -5.50 15.61
CA GLU A 62 -14.08 -5.26 14.76
C GLU A 62 -15.25 -6.20 15.13
N GLY A 63 -15.57 -6.27 16.44
CA GLY A 63 -16.63 -7.14 16.93
C GLY A 63 -16.39 -8.64 16.73
N GLY A 64 -15.12 -9.07 16.72
CA GLY A 64 -14.71 -10.46 16.51
C GLY A 64 -14.65 -10.89 15.03
N LYS A 65 -14.83 -9.93 14.10
CA LYS A 65 -14.73 -10.19 12.67
C LYS A 65 -13.28 -10.17 12.18
N LEU A 66 -12.40 -9.36 12.75
CA LEU A 66 -10.97 -9.37 12.49
C LEU A 66 -10.24 -10.14 13.61
N ARG A 67 -9.55 -11.17 13.26
CA ARG A 67 -8.82 -12.05 14.18
C ARG A 67 -7.33 -12.00 13.87
N LEU A 68 -6.59 -11.25 14.68
CA LEU A 68 -5.14 -11.16 14.59
C LEU A 68 -4.51 -12.38 15.26
N ARG A 69 -3.54 -12.98 14.58
CA ARG A 69 -2.80 -14.17 15.04
C ARG A 69 -1.30 -13.88 14.88
N ARG A 70 -0.64 -13.55 15.99
CA ARG A 70 0.78 -13.21 16.04
C ARG A 70 1.62 -14.47 16.09
N TRP A 71 2.34 -14.74 15.02
CA TRP A 71 3.20 -15.91 14.88
C TRP A 71 4.65 -15.55 15.16
N CYS A 72 5.53 -16.55 15.36
CA CYS A 72 6.97 -16.40 15.56
C CYS A 72 7.37 -15.50 16.75
N GLN A 73 6.49 -15.23 17.71
CA GLN A 73 6.75 -14.30 18.81
C GLN A 73 7.95 -14.71 19.67
N TRP A 74 8.18 -16.00 19.87
CA TRP A 74 9.31 -16.49 20.66
C TRP A 74 10.68 -16.19 20.00
N ILE A 75 10.74 -16.16 18.66
CA ILE A 75 11.92 -15.72 17.91
C ILE A 75 12.01 -14.19 17.93
N SER A 76 10.89 -13.51 17.72
CA SER A 76 10.78 -12.04 17.76
C SER A 76 11.28 -11.48 19.11
N ALA A 77 11.08 -12.20 20.22
CA ALA A 77 11.58 -11.81 21.54
C ALA A 77 13.12 -11.73 21.61
N GLN A 78 13.82 -12.53 20.80
CA GLN A 78 15.27 -12.53 20.69
C GLN A 78 15.81 -11.56 19.63
N HIS A 79 14.95 -11.11 18.70
CA HIS A 79 15.26 -10.27 17.54
C HIS A 79 14.41 -9.00 17.56
N ARG A 80 14.85 -8.00 18.33
CA ARG A 80 14.07 -6.78 18.62
C ARG A 80 14.15 -5.69 17.53
N GLY A 81 14.96 -5.90 16.50
CA GLY A 81 15.15 -4.96 15.38
C GLY A 81 13.98 -4.88 14.39
N GLY A 82 12.87 -5.59 14.66
CA GLY A 82 11.67 -5.62 13.81
C GLY A 82 11.47 -6.96 13.10
N VAL A 83 10.48 -7.00 12.23
CA VAL A 83 9.98 -8.23 11.59
C VAL A 83 11.05 -9.00 10.80
N TYR A 84 11.97 -8.30 10.15
CA TYR A 84 13.05 -8.90 9.34
C TYR A 84 14.33 -9.21 10.12
N ASP A 85 14.44 -8.78 11.39
CA ASP A 85 15.53 -9.23 12.27
C ASP A 85 15.29 -10.69 12.66
N GLY A 86 16.29 -11.57 12.43
CA GLY A 86 16.15 -13.01 12.60
C GLY A 86 15.26 -13.71 11.56
N GLU A 87 15.12 -13.13 10.37
CA GLU A 87 14.22 -13.54 9.29
C GLU A 87 14.26 -15.03 8.99
N GLU A 88 15.43 -15.63 8.81
CA GLU A 88 15.57 -17.05 8.48
C GLU A 88 15.03 -18.00 9.56
N GLY A 89 15.18 -17.63 10.83
CA GLY A 89 14.58 -18.38 11.94
C GLY A 89 13.07 -18.31 11.92
N LYS A 90 12.53 -17.11 11.70
CA LYS A 90 11.09 -16.89 11.60
C LYS A 90 10.46 -17.61 10.40
N ILE A 91 11.12 -17.61 9.23
CA ILE A 91 10.66 -18.36 8.04
C ILE A 91 10.60 -19.85 8.33
N ARG A 92 11.60 -20.41 9.02
CA ARG A 92 11.59 -21.83 9.41
C ARG A 92 10.43 -22.16 10.34
N ASP A 93 10.24 -21.39 11.42
CA ASP A 93 9.15 -21.58 12.37
C ASP A 93 7.80 -21.43 11.68
N TRP A 94 7.65 -20.38 10.87
CA TRP A 94 6.46 -20.11 10.07
C TRP A 94 6.07 -21.31 9.20
N ASN A 95 6.98 -21.83 8.41
CA ASN A 95 6.72 -22.94 7.50
C ASN A 95 6.53 -24.29 8.23
N TYR A 96 7.16 -24.47 9.39
CA TYR A 96 7.05 -25.70 10.15
C TYR A 96 5.73 -25.78 10.94
N SER A 97 5.31 -24.71 11.57
CA SER A 97 4.22 -24.74 12.56
C SER A 97 2.90 -24.18 12.04
N LEU A 98 2.91 -23.11 11.22
CA LEU A 98 1.70 -22.42 10.79
C LEU A 98 0.79 -23.28 9.89
N PRO A 99 1.26 -23.97 8.83
CA PRO A 99 0.37 -24.64 7.88
C PRO A 99 -0.54 -25.67 8.55
N THR A 100 0.01 -26.52 9.40
CA THR A 100 -0.77 -27.53 10.12
C THR A 100 -1.75 -26.88 11.11
N SER A 101 -1.27 -25.95 11.92
CA SER A 101 -2.12 -25.24 12.88
C SER A 101 -3.28 -24.51 12.19
N LEU A 102 -3.03 -23.80 11.10
CA LEU A 102 -4.05 -23.11 10.32
C LEU A 102 -5.11 -24.06 9.74
N VAL A 103 -4.65 -25.16 9.15
CA VAL A 103 -5.58 -26.15 8.57
C VAL A 103 -6.46 -26.74 9.65
N ASP A 104 -5.90 -27.12 10.80
CA ASP A 104 -6.63 -27.80 11.87
C ASP A 104 -7.55 -26.86 12.67
N SER A 105 -7.10 -25.64 12.95
CA SER A 105 -7.82 -24.72 13.84
C SER A 105 -8.76 -23.75 13.13
N VAL A 106 -8.57 -23.50 11.83
CA VAL A 106 -9.38 -22.53 11.09
C VAL A 106 -10.05 -23.13 9.87
N ILE A 107 -9.31 -23.80 8.98
CA ILE A 107 -9.86 -24.22 7.68
C ILE A 107 -10.83 -25.39 7.84
N VAL A 108 -10.42 -26.45 8.52
CA VAL A 108 -11.27 -27.66 8.72
C VAL A 108 -12.55 -27.32 9.48
N PRO A 109 -12.53 -26.57 10.60
CA PRO A 109 -13.75 -26.13 11.27
C PRO A 109 -14.67 -25.27 10.38
N ALA A 110 -14.11 -24.33 9.62
CA ALA A 110 -14.90 -23.50 8.71
C ALA A 110 -15.58 -24.32 7.60
N ILE A 111 -14.91 -25.32 7.05
CA ILE A 111 -15.49 -26.23 6.06
C ILE A 111 -16.59 -27.10 6.69
N ALA A 112 -16.39 -27.55 7.93
CA ALA A 112 -17.40 -28.34 8.66
C ALA A 112 -18.69 -27.52 8.93
N GLU A 113 -18.56 -26.19 9.09
CA GLU A 113 -19.69 -25.24 9.17
C GLU A 113 -20.26 -24.86 7.80
N ASP A 114 -19.85 -25.53 6.72
CA ASP A 114 -20.19 -25.26 5.32
C ASP A 114 -19.92 -23.79 4.91
N ARG A 115 -18.80 -23.26 5.38
CA ARG A 115 -18.32 -21.90 5.02
C ARG A 115 -17.39 -21.94 3.83
N TYR A 116 -17.37 -20.86 3.06
CA TYR A 116 -16.45 -20.66 1.96
C TYR A 116 -15.13 -20.10 2.50
N VAL A 117 -14.02 -20.77 2.19
CA VAL A 117 -12.70 -20.40 2.71
C VAL A 117 -11.83 -19.87 1.58
N ILE A 118 -11.24 -18.70 1.79
CA ILE A 118 -10.33 -18.01 0.87
C ILE A 118 -9.03 -17.75 1.61
N VAL A 119 -7.92 -18.27 1.10
CA VAL A 119 -6.58 -18.06 1.65
C VAL A 119 -5.80 -17.12 0.72
N LEU A 120 -5.27 -16.04 1.28
CA LEU A 120 -4.45 -15.04 0.60
C LEU A 120 -3.04 -15.09 1.19
N GLY A 121 -2.04 -15.53 0.44
CA GLY A 121 -0.62 -15.44 0.81
C GLY A 121 -0.01 -14.17 0.26
N GLU A 122 0.74 -13.43 1.06
CA GLU A 122 1.39 -12.19 0.65
C GLU A 122 2.91 -12.35 0.69
N GLU A 123 3.58 -12.03 -0.40
CA GLU A 123 5.03 -12.03 -0.57
C GLU A 123 5.71 -13.41 -0.51
N TRP A 124 6.97 -13.44 -0.95
CA TRP A 124 7.79 -14.64 -1.08
C TRP A 124 7.90 -15.47 0.20
N HIS A 125 7.84 -14.84 1.38
CA HIS A 125 7.89 -15.51 2.69
C HIS A 125 6.77 -16.54 2.87
N THR A 126 5.62 -16.31 2.25
CA THR A 126 4.45 -17.17 2.39
C THR A 126 4.33 -18.23 1.29
N SER A 127 5.18 -18.19 0.26
CA SER A 127 5.07 -19.06 -0.92
C SER A 127 5.16 -20.54 -0.55
N TRP A 128 6.08 -20.90 0.33
CA TRP A 128 6.23 -22.27 0.80
C TRP A 128 5.06 -22.75 1.68
N SER A 129 4.57 -21.86 2.56
CA SER A 129 3.40 -22.17 3.39
C SER A 129 2.16 -22.38 2.55
N MET A 130 1.95 -21.61 1.47
CA MET A 130 0.84 -21.81 0.54
C MET A 130 0.87 -23.21 -0.07
N ARG A 131 2.04 -23.70 -0.47
CA ARG A 131 2.22 -25.06 -0.94
C ARG A 131 1.86 -26.10 0.15
N LEU A 132 2.43 -25.98 1.34
CA LEU A 132 2.21 -26.92 2.45
C LEU A 132 0.74 -26.99 2.87
N ILE A 133 0.04 -25.85 2.88
CA ILE A 133 -1.40 -25.78 3.14
C ILE A 133 -2.15 -26.55 2.02
N SER A 134 -1.84 -26.26 0.76
CA SER A 134 -2.46 -26.93 -0.39
C SER A 134 -2.26 -28.45 -0.33
N ASP A 135 -1.05 -28.92 -0.06
CA ASP A 135 -0.72 -30.34 0.07
C ASP A 135 -1.50 -30.98 1.23
N SER A 136 -1.56 -30.33 2.40
CA SER A 136 -2.32 -30.80 3.55
C SER A 136 -3.81 -30.95 3.25
N LEU A 137 -4.39 -29.96 2.54
CA LEU A 137 -5.79 -30.01 2.11
C LEU A 137 -6.04 -31.12 1.08
N TYR A 138 -5.08 -31.35 0.18
CA TYR A 138 -5.15 -32.41 -0.81
C TYR A 138 -5.15 -33.79 -0.15
N TYR A 139 -4.21 -34.06 0.77
CA TYR A 139 -4.15 -35.33 1.50
C TYR A 139 -5.38 -35.59 2.37
N ARG A 140 -6.09 -34.55 2.79
CA ARG A 140 -7.36 -34.65 3.53
C ARG A 140 -8.59 -34.76 2.62
N GLY A 141 -8.42 -34.70 1.30
CA GLY A 141 -9.52 -34.75 0.33
C GLY A 141 -10.45 -33.54 0.33
N ILE A 142 -9.96 -32.38 0.82
CA ILE A 142 -10.73 -31.12 0.95
C ILE A 142 -10.11 -29.94 0.20
N ARG A 143 -9.12 -30.17 -0.68
CA ARG A 143 -8.47 -29.09 -1.45
C ARG A 143 -9.47 -28.32 -2.33
N ASP A 144 -10.49 -29.00 -2.83
CA ASP A 144 -11.56 -28.45 -3.65
C ASP A 144 -12.62 -27.64 -2.86
N ARG A 145 -12.36 -27.37 -1.59
CA ARG A 145 -13.22 -26.53 -0.71
C ARG A 145 -12.58 -25.18 -0.37
N VAL A 146 -11.35 -24.90 -0.82
CA VAL A 146 -10.57 -23.71 -0.46
C VAL A 146 -10.05 -23.02 -1.70
N VAL A 147 -10.34 -21.72 -1.86
CA VAL A 147 -9.70 -20.88 -2.88
C VAL A 147 -8.40 -20.32 -2.34
N MET A 148 -7.34 -20.44 -3.10
CA MET A 148 -6.02 -19.96 -2.70
C MET A 148 -5.48 -18.95 -3.71
N LEU A 149 -5.10 -17.76 -3.24
CA LEU A 149 -4.42 -16.74 -4.03
C LEU A 149 -3.08 -16.40 -3.36
N TRP A 150 -2.08 -16.11 -4.17
CA TRP A 150 -0.79 -15.60 -3.69
C TRP A 150 -0.46 -14.30 -4.39
N ASN A 151 -0.07 -13.26 -3.64
CA ASN A 151 0.13 -11.91 -4.13
C ASN A 151 1.58 -11.43 -3.97
N ALA A 152 2.10 -10.82 -5.04
CA ALA A 152 3.38 -10.14 -5.06
C ALA A 152 3.18 -8.62 -5.00
N ASN A 153 3.79 -7.96 -4.01
CA ASN A 153 3.84 -6.50 -3.90
C ASN A 153 5.15 -5.92 -4.46
N ASN A 154 6.18 -6.74 -4.58
CA ASN A 154 7.49 -6.41 -5.15
C ASN A 154 8.15 -7.66 -5.71
N THR A 155 9.36 -7.54 -6.27
CA THR A 155 10.11 -8.67 -6.82
C THR A 155 11.19 -9.20 -5.87
N PHE A 156 11.26 -8.68 -4.64
CA PHE A 156 12.25 -9.11 -3.68
C PHE A 156 12.03 -10.59 -3.29
N GLY A 157 13.10 -11.36 -3.19
CA GLY A 157 13.05 -12.77 -2.84
C GLY A 157 12.44 -13.70 -3.90
N PHE A 158 12.16 -13.24 -5.12
CA PHE A 158 11.60 -14.09 -6.18
C PHE A 158 12.50 -15.27 -6.58
N ASN A 159 13.80 -15.14 -6.42
CA ASN A 159 14.77 -16.22 -6.60
C ASN A 159 14.65 -17.33 -5.53
N ARG A 160 13.89 -17.12 -4.47
CA ARG A 160 13.61 -18.07 -3.39
C ARG A 160 12.26 -18.79 -3.57
N ILE A 161 11.47 -18.43 -4.60
CA ILE A 161 10.16 -18.99 -4.87
C ILE A 161 10.26 -20.18 -5.82
N GLU A 162 9.70 -21.31 -5.42
CA GLU A 162 9.43 -22.44 -6.31
C GLU A 162 8.12 -22.19 -7.07
N TRP A 163 8.22 -21.55 -8.25
CA TRP A 163 7.06 -21.08 -9.00
C TRP A 163 6.10 -22.18 -9.44
N ALA A 164 6.62 -23.34 -9.89
CA ALA A 164 5.76 -24.41 -10.38
C ALA A 164 4.85 -24.99 -9.28
N PRO A 165 5.36 -25.37 -8.10
CA PRO A 165 4.50 -25.77 -6.97
C PRO A 165 3.55 -24.66 -6.50
N LEU A 166 3.99 -23.41 -6.48
CA LEU A 166 3.14 -22.28 -6.08
C LEU A 166 1.96 -22.09 -7.06
N ASN A 167 2.21 -22.22 -8.37
CA ASN A 167 1.18 -22.13 -9.41
C ASN A 167 0.16 -23.28 -9.36
N LEU A 168 0.59 -24.46 -8.88
CA LEU A 168 -0.33 -25.57 -8.62
C LEU A 168 -1.17 -25.33 -7.36
N ALA A 169 -0.58 -24.72 -6.34
CA ALA A 169 -1.24 -24.45 -5.08
C ALA A 169 -2.22 -23.28 -5.14
N SER A 170 -1.92 -22.22 -5.92
CA SER A 170 -2.61 -20.93 -5.87
C SER A 170 -2.73 -20.23 -7.22
N THR A 171 -3.63 -19.26 -7.29
CA THR A 171 -3.67 -18.31 -8.41
C THR A 171 -2.81 -17.09 -8.04
N VAL A 172 -1.83 -16.79 -8.89
CA VAL A 172 -0.88 -15.68 -8.65
C VAL A 172 -1.53 -14.35 -8.99
N THR A 173 -1.37 -13.37 -8.10
CA THR A 173 -1.84 -12.00 -8.23
C THR A 173 -0.71 -11.00 -7.97
N THR A 174 -0.91 -9.75 -8.34
CA THR A 174 0.01 -8.65 -8.07
C THR A 174 -0.73 -7.32 -7.98
N VAL A 175 -0.05 -6.23 -7.62
CA VAL A 175 -0.67 -4.96 -7.25
C VAL A 175 -0.77 -3.94 -8.40
N SER A 176 -0.02 -4.11 -9.50
CA SER A 176 -0.02 -3.17 -10.62
C SER A 176 0.36 -3.84 -11.95
N ARG A 177 0.13 -3.13 -13.05
CA ARG A 177 0.59 -3.57 -14.38
C ARG A 177 2.11 -3.58 -14.48
N TYR A 178 2.78 -2.60 -13.86
CA TYR A 178 4.24 -2.58 -13.76
C TYR A 178 4.76 -3.87 -13.13
N MET A 179 4.24 -4.23 -11.96
CA MET A 179 4.61 -5.48 -11.31
C MET A 179 4.28 -6.71 -12.17
N LYS A 180 3.12 -6.71 -12.83
CA LYS A 180 2.77 -7.79 -13.77
C LYS A 180 3.81 -7.96 -14.87
N PHE A 181 4.29 -6.87 -15.48
CA PHE A 181 5.31 -6.94 -16.54
C PHE A 181 6.67 -7.38 -15.97
N ARG A 182 7.04 -6.92 -14.78
CA ARG A 182 8.24 -7.41 -14.08
C ARG A 182 8.17 -8.91 -13.79
N MET A 183 6.99 -9.44 -13.50
CA MET A 183 6.80 -10.86 -13.23
C MET A 183 6.85 -11.74 -14.49
N TRP A 184 6.69 -11.18 -15.68
CA TRP A 184 6.90 -11.93 -16.92
C TRP A 184 8.35 -12.40 -17.08
N GLU A 185 9.32 -11.67 -16.55
CA GLU A 185 10.74 -12.08 -16.52
C GLU A 185 10.95 -13.38 -15.71
N TRP A 186 10.00 -13.70 -14.83
CA TRP A 186 9.95 -14.91 -14.00
C TRP A 186 8.97 -15.97 -14.54
N GLY A 187 8.49 -15.81 -15.77
CA GLY A 187 7.53 -16.72 -16.39
C GLY A 187 6.12 -16.65 -15.75
N GLN A 188 5.80 -15.59 -15.00
CA GLN A 188 4.53 -15.44 -14.33
C GLN A 188 3.64 -14.40 -15.02
N ASN A 189 2.35 -14.73 -15.17
CA ASN A 189 1.34 -13.80 -15.71
C ASN A 189 0.21 -13.59 -14.69
N PRO A 190 0.44 -12.79 -13.65
CA PRO A 190 -0.49 -12.62 -12.55
C PRO A 190 -1.73 -11.81 -12.93
N ILE A 191 -2.78 -11.96 -12.12
CA ILE A 191 -3.94 -11.07 -12.12
C ILE A 191 -3.59 -9.82 -11.32
N VAL A 192 -3.94 -8.63 -11.82
CA VAL A 192 -3.74 -7.38 -11.08
C VAL A 192 -4.93 -7.13 -10.15
N ILE A 193 -4.64 -6.94 -8.86
CA ILE A 193 -5.56 -6.49 -7.81
C ILE A 193 -4.85 -5.37 -7.07
N PRO A 194 -5.25 -4.09 -7.25
CA PRO A 194 -4.53 -2.96 -6.71
C PRO A 194 -4.55 -2.90 -5.18
N ASN A 195 -3.71 -2.05 -4.61
CA ASN A 195 -3.85 -1.66 -3.21
C ASN A 195 -5.03 -0.71 -3.05
N GLY A 196 -5.64 -0.76 -1.86
CA GLY A 196 -6.67 0.19 -1.48
C GLY A 196 -6.18 1.21 -0.45
N ILE A 197 -6.99 2.23 -0.25
CA ILE A 197 -6.87 3.19 0.85
C ILE A 197 -8.13 3.13 1.72
N PRO A 198 -8.05 3.50 3.00
CA PRO A 198 -9.23 3.61 3.84
C PRO A 198 -10.22 4.65 3.27
N ARG A 199 -11.52 4.37 3.37
CA ARG A 199 -12.58 5.32 2.93
C ARG A 199 -12.48 6.66 3.64
N GLU A 200 -12.11 6.64 4.90
CA GLU A 200 -11.89 7.83 5.75
C GLU A 200 -10.74 8.73 5.26
N SER A 201 -9.86 8.21 4.40
CA SER A 201 -8.83 9.01 3.74
C SER A 201 -9.42 9.96 2.68
N ILE A 202 -10.62 9.64 2.15
CA ILE A 202 -11.36 10.50 1.22
C ILE A 202 -12.06 11.59 2.05
N GLY A 203 -11.38 12.65 2.29
CA GLY A 203 -11.95 13.74 3.09
C GLY A 203 -11.34 15.09 2.74
N ASN A 204 -12.01 16.15 3.18
CA ASN A 204 -11.39 17.46 3.22
C ASN A 204 -10.59 17.55 4.51
N ALA A 205 -9.30 17.86 4.40
CA ALA A 205 -8.56 18.39 5.52
C ALA A 205 -9.23 19.70 5.99
N ASP A 206 -9.07 20.07 7.26
CA ASP A 206 -9.62 21.32 7.78
C ASP A 206 -9.22 22.50 6.88
N PRO A 207 -10.18 23.21 6.25
CA PRO A 207 -9.88 24.28 5.32
C PRO A 207 -9.11 25.43 5.97
N GLN A 208 -9.35 25.69 7.26
CA GLN A 208 -8.67 26.76 8.00
C GLN A 208 -7.20 26.38 8.21
N ALA A 209 -6.92 25.14 8.65
CA ALA A 209 -5.55 24.65 8.82
C ALA A 209 -4.80 24.61 7.48
N VAL A 210 -5.48 24.21 6.39
CA VAL A 210 -4.89 24.23 5.04
C VAL A 210 -4.52 25.64 4.60
N ALA A 211 -5.42 26.62 4.79
CA ALA A 211 -5.16 28.02 4.43
C ALA A 211 -4.03 28.62 5.28
N GLU A 212 -4.01 28.32 6.58
CA GLU A 212 -2.96 28.78 7.48
C GLU A 212 -1.59 28.24 7.06
N LEU A 213 -1.46 26.92 6.81
CA LEU A 213 -0.18 26.33 6.39
C LEU A 213 0.32 26.91 5.07
N ARG A 214 -0.58 27.11 4.08
CA ARG A 214 -0.22 27.73 2.80
C ARG A 214 0.32 29.15 2.97
N SER A 215 -0.38 29.99 3.75
CA SER A 215 0.03 31.36 3.98
C SER A 215 1.33 31.45 4.78
N THR A 216 1.52 30.51 5.71
CA THR A 216 2.68 30.50 6.62
C THR A 216 3.93 29.92 5.98
N ALA A 217 3.81 29.09 4.94
CA ALA A 217 4.95 28.52 4.23
C ALA A 217 5.92 29.61 3.72
N GLY A 218 5.40 30.81 3.40
CA GLY A 218 6.20 32.00 3.15
C GLY A 218 7.13 31.90 1.93
N ALA A 219 6.84 30.95 1.02
CA ALA A 219 7.61 30.71 -0.17
C ALA A 219 6.70 30.65 -1.39
N GLU A 220 7.25 30.95 -2.55
CA GLU A 220 6.54 30.87 -3.81
C GLU A 220 6.17 29.46 -4.18
N HIS A 221 6.99 28.48 -3.78
CA HIS A 221 6.78 27.05 -3.96
C HIS A 221 6.85 26.33 -2.62
N PHE A 222 5.73 25.74 -2.18
CA PHE A 222 5.67 24.89 -1.00
C PHE A 222 5.47 23.43 -1.42
N TRP A 223 6.51 22.62 -1.27
CA TRP A 223 6.52 21.21 -1.62
C TRP A 223 6.61 20.30 -0.40
N PHE A 224 6.04 19.13 -0.49
CA PHE A 224 6.18 18.10 0.53
C PHE A 224 6.67 16.80 -0.09
N LYS A 225 7.55 16.11 0.63
CA LYS A 225 7.99 14.75 0.28
C LYS A 225 8.06 13.90 1.53
N ILE A 226 7.47 12.67 1.44
CA ILE A 226 7.41 11.71 2.53
C ILE A 226 7.73 10.31 2.03
N GLY A 227 8.43 9.50 2.85
CA GLY A 227 8.80 8.12 2.56
C GLY A 227 10.12 7.75 3.23
N ARG A 228 10.57 6.51 3.08
CA ARG A 228 11.92 6.10 3.52
C ARG A 228 12.98 6.86 2.72
N PHE A 229 14.14 7.11 3.33
CA PHE A 229 15.30 7.58 2.58
C PHE A 229 15.91 6.43 1.78
N ASP A 230 15.28 6.13 0.66
CA ASP A 230 15.65 5.08 -0.28
C ASP A 230 15.98 5.71 -1.63
N PRO A 231 17.05 5.30 -2.34
CA PRO A 231 17.39 5.83 -3.66
C PRO A 231 16.24 5.77 -4.66
N ASP A 232 15.45 4.68 -4.65
CA ASP A 232 14.30 4.53 -5.54
C ASP A 232 13.20 5.58 -5.30
N LYS A 233 13.19 6.24 -4.12
CA LYS A 233 12.28 7.36 -3.85
C LYS A 233 12.75 8.68 -4.46
N ARG A 234 13.88 8.70 -5.17
CA ARG A 234 14.43 9.87 -5.89
C ARG A 234 14.49 11.14 -5.06
N TRP A 235 14.97 11.02 -3.82
CA TRP A 235 15.15 12.17 -2.91
C TRP A 235 16.11 13.21 -3.46
N LEU A 236 17.22 12.76 -4.08
CA LEU A 236 18.24 13.64 -4.65
C LEU A 236 17.65 14.50 -5.78
N MET A 237 16.78 13.92 -6.63
CA MET A 237 16.05 14.63 -7.68
C MET A 237 15.18 15.77 -7.09
N ALA A 238 14.46 15.50 -6.01
CA ALA A 238 13.61 16.50 -5.35
C ALA A 238 14.43 17.67 -4.77
N VAL A 239 15.56 17.36 -4.12
CA VAL A 239 16.48 18.37 -3.57
C VAL A 239 17.14 19.18 -4.68
N ALA A 240 17.60 18.53 -5.75
CA ALA A 240 18.19 19.20 -6.90
C ALA A 240 17.20 20.13 -7.61
N ALA A 241 15.93 19.74 -7.72
CA ALA A 241 14.87 20.62 -8.25
C ALA A 241 14.65 21.85 -7.38
N ALA A 242 14.65 21.71 -6.04
CA ALA A 242 14.55 22.84 -5.12
C ALA A 242 15.76 23.78 -5.24
N ALA A 243 16.97 23.23 -5.36
CA ALA A 243 18.19 24.02 -5.57
C ALA A 243 18.15 24.79 -6.90
N GLU A 244 17.64 24.17 -7.96
CA GLU A 244 17.50 24.81 -9.26
C GLU A 244 16.49 25.98 -9.22
N LEU A 245 15.35 25.84 -8.52
CA LEU A 245 14.43 26.97 -8.31
C LEU A 245 15.10 28.10 -7.58
N LYS A 246 15.84 27.84 -6.52
CA LYS A 246 16.60 28.87 -5.78
C LYS A 246 17.63 29.55 -6.67
N ARG A 247 18.37 28.80 -7.50
CA ARG A 247 19.32 29.35 -8.47
C ARG A 247 18.66 30.27 -9.49
N ARG A 248 17.38 30.03 -9.82
CA ARG A 248 16.56 30.93 -10.67
C ARG A 248 15.96 32.11 -9.92
N GLY A 249 16.33 32.33 -8.67
CA GLY A 249 15.83 33.43 -7.85
C GLY A 249 14.39 33.24 -7.34
N ARG A 250 13.85 31.98 -7.36
CA ARG A 250 12.54 31.66 -6.85
C ARG A 250 12.63 31.08 -5.44
N SER A 251 11.74 31.46 -4.55
CA SER A 251 11.71 30.92 -3.20
C SER A 251 11.01 29.59 -3.15
N VAL A 252 11.64 28.60 -2.48
CA VAL A 252 11.10 27.26 -2.29
C VAL A 252 11.16 26.86 -0.83
N LYS A 253 10.13 26.17 -0.37
CA LYS A 253 10.06 25.52 0.93
C LYS A 253 9.77 24.03 0.68
N LEU A 254 10.80 23.19 0.85
CA LEU A 254 10.65 21.73 0.76
C LEU A 254 10.56 21.16 2.17
N LEU A 255 9.35 20.78 2.57
CA LEU A 255 9.12 20.00 3.79
C LEU A 255 9.41 18.53 3.48
N MET A 256 10.30 17.90 4.24
CA MET A 256 10.70 16.51 4.07
C MET A 256 10.41 15.69 5.32
N ARG A 257 9.94 14.46 5.14
CA ARG A 257 9.89 13.46 6.20
C ARG A 257 10.41 12.14 5.66
N GLY A 258 11.66 11.84 5.96
CA GLY A 258 12.31 10.56 5.65
C GLY A 258 12.27 9.57 6.80
N GLY A 259 12.96 8.44 6.66
CA GLY A 259 13.22 7.48 7.73
C GLY A 259 14.55 7.74 8.44
N ARG A 260 15.16 6.64 8.91
CA ARG A 260 16.48 6.65 9.56
C ARG A 260 17.56 6.01 8.69
N GLU A 261 17.25 5.73 7.43
CA GLU A 261 18.12 5.06 6.49
C GLU A 261 19.35 5.94 6.17
N PRO A 262 20.54 5.34 5.97
CA PRO A 262 21.79 6.06 5.74
C PRO A 262 21.76 7.05 4.56
N HIS A 263 20.97 6.75 3.51
CA HIS A 263 20.79 7.62 2.34
C HIS A 263 20.29 9.03 2.71
N GLY A 264 19.62 9.17 3.87
CA GLY A 264 19.22 10.50 4.37
C GLY A 264 20.39 11.46 4.57
N ASN A 265 21.58 10.96 4.95
CA ASN A 265 22.77 11.80 5.09
C ASN A 265 23.22 12.35 3.72
N GLU A 266 23.13 11.56 2.67
CA GLU A 266 23.47 11.98 1.31
C GLU A 266 22.48 13.06 0.82
N VAL A 267 21.17 12.87 1.08
CA VAL A 267 20.12 13.83 0.73
C VAL A 267 20.35 15.19 1.41
N ILE A 268 20.62 15.19 2.71
CA ILE A 268 20.89 16.42 3.46
C ILE A 268 22.22 17.05 3.02
N GLY A 269 23.25 16.23 2.77
CA GLY A 269 24.53 16.67 2.24
C GLY A 269 24.38 17.37 0.88
N LEU A 270 23.62 16.78 -0.05
CA LEU A 270 23.32 17.40 -1.34
C LEU A 270 22.61 18.75 -1.16
N ALA A 271 21.59 18.83 -0.29
CA ALA A 271 20.87 20.07 -0.03
C ALA A 271 21.83 21.19 0.44
N THR A 272 22.65 20.89 1.42
CA THR A 272 23.63 21.85 1.97
C THR A 272 24.66 22.27 0.93
N ASN A 273 25.23 21.32 0.19
CA ASN A 273 26.26 21.59 -0.85
C ASN A 273 25.70 22.41 -2.01
N ALA A 274 24.40 22.25 -2.31
CA ALA A 274 23.69 23.03 -3.32
C ALA A 274 23.26 24.44 -2.83
N GLY A 275 23.64 24.82 -1.60
CA GLY A 275 23.37 26.13 -1.04
C GLY A 275 21.95 26.31 -0.49
N LEU A 276 21.22 25.22 -0.24
CA LEU A 276 19.94 25.26 0.45
C LEU A 276 20.14 25.34 1.97
N ALA A 277 19.41 26.24 2.62
CA ALA A 277 19.38 26.35 4.08
C ALA A 277 18.51 25.20 4.64
N VAL A 278 19.13 24.28 5.38
CA VAL A 278 18.47 23.11 5.95
C VAL A 278 18.21 23.28 7.43
N ARG A 279 16.99 22.99 7.89
CA ARG A 279 16.63 22.95 9.32
C ARG A 279 16.02 21.59 9.68
N ASN A 280 16.58 20.94 10.70
CA ASN A 280 16.02 19.72 11.29
C ASN A 280 15.04 20.07 12.40
N VAL A 281 13.86 19.45 12.41
CA VAL A 281 12.81 19.66 13.40
C VAL A 281 12.21 18.33 13.85
N ALA A 282 11.74 18.27 15.10
CA ALA A 282 10.88 17.16 15.52
C ALA A 282 9.49 17.31 14.87
N ALA A 283 8.75 16.21 14.71
CA ALA A 283 7.40 16.28 14.17
C ALA A 283 6.50 17.15 15.05
N PRO A 284 5.82 18.16 14.47
CA PRO A 284 4.82 18.91 15.18
C PRO A 284 3.60 18.02 15.52
N PRO A 285 2.96 18.24 16.66
CA PRO A 285 1.79 17.46 17.06
C PRO A 285 0.53 17.75 16.23
N ASP A 286 0.45 18.96 15.67
CA ASP A 286 -0.72 19.45 14.94
C ASP A 286 -0.35 20.54 13.90
N ALA A 287 -1.36 20.96 13.15
CA ALA A 287 -1.19 21.96 12.10
C ALA A 287 -0.79 23.35 12.61
N ALA A 288 -1.30 23.77 13.78
CA ALA A 288 -0.98 25.06 14.37
C ALA A 288 0.50 25.13 14.79
N ARG A 289 1.01 24.06 15.39
CA ARG A 289 2.45 23.97 15.71
C ARG A 289 3.31 23.87 14.45
N LEU A 290 2.86 23.16 13.41
CA LEU A 290 3.56 23.15 12.13
C LEU A 290 3.61 24.55 11.51
N ALA A 291 2.52 25.30 11.55
CA ALA A 291 2.52 26.70 11.09
C ALA A 291 3.53 27.57 11.86
N SER A 292 3.64 27.37 13.19
CA SER A 292 4.67 28.04 14.00
C SER A 292 6.09 27.64 13.59
N VAL A 293 6.32 26.35 13.35
CA VAL A 293 7.62 25.83 12.87
C VAL A 293 7.98 26.44 11.51
N LEU A 294 7.02 26.56 10.59
CA LEU A 294 7.23 27.19 9.29
C LEU A 294 7.65 28.68 9.45
N ARG A 295 6.96 29.44 10.33
CA ARG A 295 7.34 30.83 10.64
C ARG A 295 8.73 30.95 11.27
N GLU A 296 9.00 30.10 12.28
CA GLU A 296 10.29 30.01 12.95
C GLU A 296 11.44 29.56 12.01
N SER A 297 11.10 29.02 10.86
CA SER A 297 12.02 28.50 9.84
C SER A 297 11.92 29.30 8.53
N ALA A 298 11.59 30.59 8.60
CA ALA A 298 11.40 31.41 7.41
C ALA A 298 12.61 31.35 6.47
N GLU A 299 13.83 31.41 7.01
CA GLU A 299 15.08 31.38 6.25
C GLU A 299 15.45 29.98 5.69
N ALA A 300 14.79 28.91 6.14
CA ALA A 300 15.12 27.57 5.67
C ALA A 300 14.41 27.26 4.33
N ASP A 301 15.16 26.75 3.37
CA ASP A 301 14.64 26.24 2.11
C ASP A 301 14.12 24.79 2.27
N VAL A 302 14.78 24.03 3.15
CA VAL A 302 14.46 22.63 3.44
C VAL A 302 14.20 22.47 4.94
N ILE A 303 13.03 21.92 5.27
CA ILE A 303 12.67 21.54 6.64
C ILE A 303 12.61 20.04 6.71
N ASN A 304 13.56 19.41 7.41
CA ASN A 304 13.61 17.96 7.59
C ASN A 304 12.97 17.56 8.92
N VAL A 305 11.83 16.90 8.86
CA VAL A 305 11.12 16.36 10.02
C VAL A 305 11.73 15.00 10.38
N THR A 306 12.35 14.91 11.57
CA THR A 306 13.18 13.76 11.98
C THR A 306 12.42 12.67 12.71
N SER A 307 11.12 12.86 12.98
CA SER A 307 10.27 11.88 13.68
C SER A 307 8.96 11.64 12.94
N PHE A 308 8.17 10.69 13.43
CA PHE A 308 6.88 10.34 12.84
C PHE A 308 5.90 11.52 12.87
N ILE A 309 5.17 11.73 11.78
CA ILE A 309 4.08 12.71 11.68
C ILE A 309 2.75 11.95 11.73
N GLU A 310 1.84 12.38 12.57
CA GLU A 310 0.50 11.79 12.67
C GLU A 310 -0.26 11.89 11.35
N GLU A 311 -1.02 10.86 11.01
CA GLU A 311 -1.72 10.74 9.73
C GLU A 311 -2.69 11.90 9.47
N SER A 312 -3.36 12.39 10.53
CA SER A 312 -4.25 13.54 10.45
C SER A 312 -3.51 14.79 9.99
N LEU A 313 -2.30 15.03 10.49
CA LEU A 313 -1.46 16.16 10.10
C LEU A 313 -0.88 15.95 8.68
N VAL A 314 -0.49 14.72 8.34
CA VAL A 314 -0.02 14.39 6.97
C VAL A 314 -1.09 14.76 5.94
N ARG A 315 -2.37 14.46 6.20
CA ARG A 315 -3.47 14.84 5.29
C ARG A 315 -3.62 16.35 5.12
N VAL A 316 -3.44 17.13 6.19
CA VAL A 316 -3.45 18.60 6.11
C VAL A 316 -2.28 19.08 5.25
N ILE A 317 -1.08 18.53 5.44
CA ILE A 317 0.10 18.87 4.64
C ILE A 317 -0.12 18.53 3.16
N TYR A 318 -0.65 17.35 2.84
CA TYR A 318 -0.99 16.95 1.47
C TYR A 318 -1.91 17.94 0.78
N ALA A 319 -2.94 18.43 1.48
CA ALA A 319 -3.87 19.41 0.94
C ALA A 319 -3.28 20.82 0.85
N SER A 320 -2.32 21.16 1.72
CA SER A 320 -1.72 22.50 1.84
C SER A 320 -0.60 22.73 0.83
N ALA A 321 0.23 21.72 0.56
CA ALA A 321 1.35 21.84 -0.37
C ALA A 321 0.87 22.19 -1.79
N ASP A 322 1.67 22.94 -2.52
CA ASP A 322 1.45 23.17 -3.96
C ASP A 322 1.52 21.85 -4.71
N ALA A 323 2.47 20.99 -4.31
CA ALA A 323 2.60 19.63 -4.81
C ALA A 323 3.28 18.72 -3.78
N VAL A 324 2.97 17.43 -3.84
CA VAL A 324 3.62 16.37 -3.07
C VAL A 324 4.44 15.50 -4.00
N LEU A 325 5.73 15.42 -3.73
CA LEU A 325 6.68 14.69 -4.57
C LEU A 325 6.70 13.19 -4.23
N ALA A 326 5.74 12.45 -4.77
CA ALA A 326 5.67 11.00 -4.73
C ALA A 326 6.43 10.36 -5.92
N ASN A 327 7.50 10.99 -6.36
CA ASN A 327 8.26 10.76 -7.59
C ASN A 327 9.24 9.58 -7.49
N SER A 328 8.76 8.38 -7.12
CA SER A 328 9.60 7.18 -7.08
C SER A 328 10.05 6.74 -8.47
N GLY A 329 11.23 6.12 -8.56
CA GLY A 329 11.76 5.55 -9.81
C GLY A 329 11.14 4.20 -10.14
N HIS A 330 11.17 3.29 -9.16
CA HIS A 330 10.60 1.95 -9.27
C HIS A 330 9.59 1.77 -8.13
N GLU A 331 8.36 2.09 -8.40
CA GLU A 331 7.28 1.99 -7.41
C GLU A 331 6.34 0.85 -7.79
N PRO A 332 6.18 -0.17 -6.95
CA PRO A 332 5.25 -1.26 -7.24
C PRO A 332 3.80 -0.84 -7.35
N PHE A 333 3.36 0.15 -6.55
CA PHE A 333 2.00 0.66 -6.59
C PHE A 333 1.89 2.17 -6.29
N GLY A 334 2.66 2.69 -5.32
CA GLY A 334 2.70 4.12 -5.01
C GLY A 334 1.53 4.64 -4.15
N LEU A 335 1.35 4.09 -2.95
CA LEU A 335 0.28 4.53 -2.03
C LEU A 335 0.29 6.04 -1.75
N VAL A 336 1.48 6.66 -1.60
CA VAL A 336 1.60 8.09 -1.28
C VAL A 336 0.88 8.97 -2.29
N GLY A 337 1.06 8.73 -3.61
CA GLY A 337 0.37 9.51 -4.64
C GLY A 337 -1.15 9.40 -4.53
N LEU A 338 -1.66 8.21 -4.23
CA LEU A 338 -3.09 7.97 -4.05
C LEU A 338 -3.64 8.62 -2.77
N GLU A 339 -2.90 8.60 -1.67
CA GLU A 339 -3.24 9.27 -0.42
C GLU A 339 -3.29 10.80 -0.60
N VAL A 340 -2.36 11.36 -1.36
CA VAL A 340 -2.35 12.78 -1.73
C VAL A 340 -3.60 13.15 -2.51
N MET A 341 -3.99 12.35 -3.50
CA MET A 341 -5.23 12.54 -4.26
C MET A 341 -6.47 12.47 -3.36
N ALA A 342 -6.51 11.53 -2.41
CA ALA A 342 -7.59 11.37 -1.45
C ALA A 342 -7.76 12.60 -0.56
N ALA A 343 -6.65 13.18 -0.08
CA ALA A 343 -6.63 14.40 0.71
C ALA A 343 -6.93 15.67 -0.11
N GLY A 344 -7.00 15.56 -1.45
CA GLY A 344 -7.20 16.69 -2.37
C GLY A 344 -5.95 17.52 -2.60
N GLY A 345 -4.78 16.92 -2.43
CA GLY A 345 -3.48 17.45 -2.85
C GLY A 345 -3.23 17.25 -4.33
N ILE A 346 -2.06 17.70 -4.80
CA ILE A 346 -1.55 17.42 -6.14
C ILE A 346 -0.39 16.45 -6.01
N ALA A 347 -0.53 15.27 -6.58
CA ALA A 347 0.52 14.27 -6.61
C ALA A 347 1.43 14.49 -7.83
N VAL A 348 2.74 14.47 -7.58
CA VAL A 348 3.77 14.34 -8.60
C VAL A 348 4.33 12.94 -8.47
N THR A 349 3.99 12.04 -9.40
CA THR A 349 4.34 10.62 -9.36
C THR A 349 5.46 10.29 -10.32
N GLY A 350 6.05 9.12 -10.19
CA GLY A 350 6.77 8.48 -11.28
C GLY A 350 5.83 7.87 -12.30
N SER A 351 6.38 7.13 -13.25
CA SER A 351 5.66 6.51 -14.37
C SER A 351 5.74 4.98 -14.35
N THR A 352 5.79 4.36 -13.15
CA THR A 352 5.91 2.91 -13.00
C THR A 352 4.61 2.26 -12.52
N GLY A 353 4.51 1.93 -11.24
CA GLY A 353 3.38 1.17 -10.70
C GLY A 353 2.15 1.97 -10.32
N GLU A 354 2.15 3.27 -10.52
CA GLU A 354 1.04 4.17 -10.20
C GLU A 354 -0.03 4.12 -11.30
N ASP A 355 -0.61 2.94 -11.55
CA ASP A 355 -1.64 2.70 -12.58
C ASP A 355 -2.85 3.65 -12.51
N TYR A 356 -3.04 4.32 -11.39
CA TYR A 356 -4.09 5.32 -11.14
C TYR A 356 -3.73 6.72 -11.65
N ALA A 357 -2.42 7.00 -11.87
CA ALA A 357 -1.96 8.32 -12.26
C ALA A 357 -1.99 8.51 -13.78
N GLU A 358 -2.69 9.56 -14.20
CA GLU A 358 -2.80 9.97 -15.60
C GLU A 358 -2.32 11.42 -15.73
N ALA A 359 -1.28 11.63 -16.56
CA ALA A 359 -0.63 12.92 -16.74
C ALA A 359 -1.63 14.04 -17.10
N TYR A 360 -1.57 15.16 -16.39
CA TYR A 360 -2.45 16.33 -16.52
C TYR A 360 -3.96 16.06 -16.36
N ARG A 361 -4.36 14.83 -16.10
CA ARG A 361 -5.74 14.48 -15.79
C ARG A 361 -6.00 14.48 -14.29
N ASN A 362 -5.15 13.80 -13.51
CA ASN A 362 -5.33 13.64 -12.06
C ASN A 362 -4.02 13.75 -11.28
N ALA A 363 -2.87 13.73 -11.96
CA ALA A 363 -1.54 13.88 -11.40
C ALA A 363 -0.62 14.62 -12.37
N LEU A 364 0.55 15.04 -11.89
CA LEU A 364 1.73 15.27 -12.71
C LEU A 364 2.55 13.98 -12.71
N VAL A 365 2.92 13.49 -13.87
CA VAL A 365 3.65 12.22 -14.02
C VAL A 365 5.01 12.52 -14.63
N LEU A 366 6.08 12.16 -13.90
CA LEU A 366 7.45 12.40 -14.34
C LEU A 366 7.95 11.20 -15.16
N GLU A 367 8.49 11.48 -16.31
CA GLU A 367 9.00 10.49 -17.27
C GLU A 367 10.51 10.25 -17.13
N THR A 368 11.24 11.22 -16.54
CA THR A 368 12.70 11.19 -16.47
C THR A 368 13.24 11.28 -15.05
N ASP A 369 14.57 11.21 -14.92
CA ASP A 369 15.30 11.46 -13.66
C ASP A 369 15.83 12.89 -13.58
N ASP A 370 15.54 13.76 -14.56
CA ASP A 370 16.04 15.10 -14.61
C ASP A 370 15.26 16.02 -13.63
N PRO A 371 15.92 16.65 -12.65
CA PRO A 371 15.28 17.61 -11.75
C PRO A 371 14.55 18.76 -12.44
N LEU A 372 14.97 19.12 -13.66
CA LEU A 372 14.33 20.17 -14.46
C LEU A 372 12.88 19.83 -14.82
N GLU A 373 12.55 18.56 -14.94
CA GLU A 373 11.19 18.13 -15.18
C GLU A 373 10.26 18.54 -14.01
N ILE A 374 10.67 18.31 -12.75
CA ILE A 374 9.93 18.80 -11.58
C ILE A 374 9.74 20.32 -11.64
N VAL A 375 10.81 21.06 -11.93
CA VAL A 375 10.78 22.53 -12.00
C VAL A 375 9.80 22.99 -13.07
N THR A 376 9.83 22.37 -14.25
CA THR A 376 8.96 22.73 -15.39
C THR A 376 7.50 22.43 -15.07
N GLU A 377 7.21 21.20 -14.63
CA GLU A 377 5.87 20.74 -14.31
C GLU A 377 5.22 21.63 -13.22
N LEU A 378 5.96 21.95 -12.17
CA LEU A 378 5.43 22.76 -11.06
C LEU A 378 5.33 24.25 -11.41
N SER A 379 6.11 24.74 -12.36
CA SER A 379 5.93 26.10 -12.89
C SER A 379 4.59 26.25 -13.61
N VAL A 380 4.16 25.23 -14.36
CA VAL A 380 2.84 25.21 -15.03
C VAL A 380 1.69 25.39 -14.03
N LEU A 381 1.78 24.83 -12.83
CA LEU A 381 0.74 24.98 -11.80
C LEU A 381 0.60 26.42 -11.32
N LYS A 382 1.71 27.19 -11.27
CA LYS A 382 1.71 28.61 -10.88
C LYS A 382 1.20 29.50 -12.00
N GLU A 383 1.57 29.21 -13.24
CA GLU A 383 1.16 29.97 -14.41
C GLU A 383 -0.32 29.73 -14.78
N LYS A 384 -0.82 28.52 -14.50
CA LYS A 384 -2.16 28.06 -14.87
C LYS A 384 -2.94 27.52 -13.66
N PRO A 385 -3.47 28.37 -12.77
CA PRO A 385 -4.17 27.92 -11.54
C PRO A 385 -5.34 26.95 -11.80
N GLY A 386 -6.01 27.06 -12.95
CA GLY A 386 -7.06 26.14 -13.35
C GLY A 386 -6.61 24.69 -13.54
N VAL A 387 -5.32 24.45 -13.88
CA VAL A 387 -4.73 23.10 -13.94
C VAL A 387 -4.63 22.51 -12.54
N ALA A 388 -4.16 23.29 -11.57
CA ALA A 388 -4.06 22.86 -10.18
C ALA A 388 -5.42 22.45 -9.59
N GLU A 389 -6.46 23.26 -9.83
CA GLU A 389 -7.83 22.95 -9.40
C GLU A 389 -8.37 21.68 -10.08
N HIS A 390 -8.16 21.55 -11.39
CA HIS A 390 -8.55 20.37 -12.16
C HIS A 390 -7.91 19.10 -11.59
N LEU A 391 -6.58 19.10 -11.37
CA LEU A 391 -5.84 17.95 -10.83
C LEU A 391 -6.36 17.54 -9.45
N ARG A 392 -6.57 18.51 -8.54
CA ARG A 392 -7.14 18.25 -7.20
C ARG A 392 -8.52 17.59 -7.26
N LYS A 393 -9.40 18.12 -8.13
CA LYS A 393 -10.75 17.58 -8.33
C LYS A 393 -10.72 16.17 -8.92
N ARG A 394 -9.95 15.98 -9.98
CA ARG A 394 -9.87 14.69 -10.68
C ARG A 394 -9.13 13.64 -9.85
N GLY A 395 -8.06 14.01 -9.17
CA GLY A 395 -7.33 13.13 -8.26
C GLY A 395 -8.25 12.56 -7.17
N ARG A 396 -9.07 13.40 -6.54
CA ARG A 396 -10.03 12.95 -5.53
C ARG A 396 -11.12 12.02 -6.09
N ILE A 397 -11.54 12.22 -7.34
CA ILE A 397 -12.48 11.30 -8.02
C ILE A 397 -11.78 9.94 -8.21
N THR A 398 -10.56 9.93 -8.73
CA THR A 398 -9.76 8.71 -8.90
C THR A 398 -9.57 7.96 -7.58
N ALA A 399 -9.18 8.66 -6.51
CA ALA A 399 -8.95 8.03 -5.20
C ALA A 399 -10.18 7.26 -4.67
N ARG A 400 -11.39 7.69 -5.00
CA ARG A 400 -12.65 6.99 -4.63
C ARG A 400 -12.79 5.61 -5.25
N ASP A 401 -12.13 5.36 -6.39
CA ASP A 401 -12.17 4.07 -7.06
C ASP A 401 -11.18 3.08 -6.44
N TYR A 402 -10.28 3.58 -5.57
CA TYR A 402 -9.26 2.81 -4.85
C TYR A 402 -9.52 2.69 -3.35
N VAL A 403 -10.72 3.02 -2.85
CA VAL A 403 -11.06 2.67 -1.47
C VAL A 403 -11.16 1.15 -1.33
N TRP A 404 -10.81 0.63 -0.14
CA TRP A 404 -10.75 -0.82 0.07
C TRP A 404 -12.01 -1.55 -0.34
N GLU A 405 -13.19 -0.99 -0.12
CA GLU A 405 -14.45 -1.63 -0.52
C GLU A 405 -14.53 -1.86 -2.04
N LYS A 406 -14.05 -0.90 -2.84
CA LYS A 406 -13.99 -1.04 -4.29
C LYS A 406 -12.95 -2.06 -4.75
N VAL A 407 -11.80 -2.08 -4.07
CA VAL A 407 -10.75 -3.07 -4.32
C VAL A 407 -11.21 -4.47 -3.92
N ILE A 408 -11.95 -4.61 -2.82
CA ILE A 408 -12.52 -5.89 -2.38
C ILE A 408 -13.58 -6.37 -3.37
N ASP A 409 -14.43 -5.49 -3.93
CA ASP A 409 -15.35 -5.86 -5.01
C ASP A 409 -14.60 -6.50 -6.20
N GLN A 410 -13.46 -5.91 -6.59
CA GLN A 410 -12.60 -6.49 -7.64
C GLN A 410 -11.96 -7.81 -7.19
N LEU A 411 -11.47 -7.89 -5.95
CA LEU A 411 -10.92 -9.13 -5.38
C LEU A 411 -11.96 -10.27 -5.44
N ILE A 412 -13.20 -10.02 -5.06
CA ILE A 412 -14.29 -11.01 -5.09
C ILE A 412 -14.50 -11.55 -6.51
N LEU A 413 -14.48 -10.68 -7.52
CA LEU A 413 -14.56 -11.13 -8.92
C LEU A 413 -13.38 -12.04 -9.32
N ARG A 414 -12.19 -11.77 -8.78
CA ARG A 414 -10.99 -12.59 -9.03
C ARG A 414 -11.01 -13.89 -8.23
N VAL A 415 -11.61 -13.87 -7.04
CA VAL A 415 -11.87 -15.11 -6.27
C VAL A 415 -12.79 -16.06 -7.05
N ASP A 416 -13.83 -15.55 -7.71
CA ASP A 416 -14.69 -16.37 -8.58
C ASP A 416 -13.92 -17.04 -9.71
N PHE A 417 -13.09 -16.27 -10.41
CA PHE A 417 -12.22 -16.82 -11.46
C PHE A 417 -11.25 -17.86 -10.89
N ALA A 418 -10.62 -17.58 -9.75
CA ALA A 418 -9.68 -18.51 -9.12
C ALA A 418 -10.38 -19.80 -8.67
N ALA A 419 -11.61 -19.70 -8.16
CA ALA A 419 -12.43 -20.85 -7.77
C ALA A 419 -12.72 -21.78 -8.96
N GLU A 420 -13.10 -21.20 -10.10
CA GLU A 420 -13.32 -21.97 -11.33
C GLU A 420 -12.02 -22.63 -11.83
N LYS A 421 -10.92 -21.87 -11.87
CA LYS A 421 -9.60 -22.37 -12.27
C LYS A 421 -9.10 -23.53 -11.39
N GLN A 422 -9.37 -23.45 -10.07
CA GLN A 422 -8.93 -24.45 -9.08
C GLN A 422 -9.98 -25.56 -8.85
N ALA A 423 -11.07 -25.59 -9.61
CA ALA A 423 -12.19 -26.53 -9.48
C ALA A 423 -12.78 -26.56 -8.05
N VAL A 424 -12.82 -25.39 -7.37
CA VAL A 424 -13.35 -25.29 -6.00
C VAL A 424 -14.87 -25.38 -6.01
N LYS A 425 -15.41 -26.29 -5.19
CA LYS A 425 -16.84 -26.49 -5.02
C LYS A 425 -17.42 -25.41 -4.10
N PRO A 426 -18.55 -24.78 -4.47
CA PRO A 426 -19.25 -23.86 -3.57
C PRO A 426 -19.80 -24.60 -2.35
N PRO A 427 -20.09 -23.92 -1.23
CA PRO A 427 -20.83 -24.47 -0.10
C PRO A 427 -22.16 -25.11 -0.55
N GLN A 428 -22.54 -26.21 0.09
CA GLN A 428 -23.72 -27.02 -0.35
C GLN A 428 -25.06 -26.32 -0.12
N SER A 429 -25.16 -25.43 0.87
CA SER A 429 -26.37 -24.73 1.30
C SER A 429 -26.48 -23.27 0.85
N GLY A 430 -25.81 -22.87 -0.24
CA GLY A 430 -25.96 -21.54 -0.84
C GLY A 430 -27.24 -21.43 -1.70
N PRO A 431 -27.79 -20.23 -1.90
CA PRO A 431 -28.93 -20.06 -2.81
C PRO A 431 -28.57 -20.61 -4.19
N ALA A 432 -29.50 -21.38 -4.78
CA ALA A 432 -29.32 -22.03 -6.06
C ALA A 432 -28.75 -21.02 -7.09
N ARG A 433 -27.66 -21.37 -7.74
CA ARG A 433 -27.09 -20.57 -8.84
C ARG A 433 -28.19 -20.33 -9.88
N ARG A 434 -28.74 -19.12 -9.97
CA ARG A 434 -29.47 -18.72 -11.17
C ARG A 434 -28.43 -18.66 -12.29
N ARG A 435 -28.43 -19.71 -13.15
CA ARG A 435 -27.76 -19.65 -14.45
C ARG A 435 -28.36 -18.45 -15.19
N ILE A 436 -27.62 -17.37 -15.29
CA ILE A 436 -27.90 -16.31 -16.24
C ILE A 436 -27.55 -16.92 -17.61
N SER A 437 -28.53 -17.49 -18.28
CA SER A 437 -28.43 -17.80 -19.70
C SER A 437 -28.38 -16.45 -20.44
N GLN A 438 -27.18 -15.98 -20.72
CA GLN A 438 -27.00 -14.89 -21.67
C GLN A 438 -27.22 -15.44 -23.09
N THR A 439 -28.47 -15.49 -23.51
CA THR A 439 -28.81 -15.46 -24.93
C THR A 439 -28.57 -14.00 -25.40
N ARG A 440 -27.34 -13.70 -25.78
CA ARG A 440 -27.05 -12.48 -26.55
C ARG A 440 -27.58 -12.70 -27.96
N THR A 441 -28.76 -12.20 -28.23
CA THR A 441 -29.23 -11.99 -29.58
C THR A 441 -28.36 -10.91 -30.21
N LEU A 442 -27.46 -11.29 -31.12
CA LEU A 442 -26.79 -10.39 -32.04
C LEU A 442 -27.88 -9.77 -32.92
N ARG A 443 -28.29 -8.52 -32.66
CA ARG A 443 -29.00 -7.70 -33.64
C ARG A 443 -27.96 -7.14 -34.61
N SER A 444 -28.08 -7.59 -35.85
CA SER A 444 -27.38 -7.09 -37.03
C SER A 444 -27.52 -5.57 -37.13
N LEU A 445 -26.39 -4.90 -37.28
CA LEU A 445 -26.31 -3.56 -37.85
C LEU A 445 -26.41 -3.69 -39.36
N THR A 446 -27.53 -3.27 -39.91
CA THR A 446 -27.64 -2.74 -41.28
C THR A 446 -27.81 -1.23 -41.16
#